data_704b2e81e633b406f0b840c1b76f05db
#
_entry.id   704b2e81e633b406f0b840c1b76f05db
#
_cell.length_a   1.000
_cell.length_b   1.000
_cell.length_c   1.000
_cell.angle_alpha   90.00
_cell.angle_beta   90.00
_cell.angle_gamma   90.00
#
_symmetry.space_group_name_H-M   'P 1'
#
loop_
_entity.id
_entity.type
_entity.pdbx_description
1 polymer ?
#
loop_
_entity_poly.entity_id
_entity_poly.type
_entity_poly.pdbx_seq_one_letter_code
_entity_poly.pdbx_strand_id
1 'polypeptide(L)'
;LKKIWFVRHGESAANAGEATRDHRTIPLSQLGEEQARAVSIIIPRPQLIVTSPYLRARQTADPLIHLYPDVPVETWDCVHEFVYLSPRTCTGTTSAQRRPRVIAYWRHLDPDYVDGDDAESYQHLLQRIHQTIDRLRGRPESFIVVFSHAQFMRNLLLVMQEPDLLPREYMQRFRKSATIRNGQIVEIRL
;
A
#
# COMPACT_ATOMS: atom_id res chain seq x y z
N LEU A 1 0.65 14.60 19.31
CA LEU A 1 1.27 13.59 18.44
C LEU A 1 0.18 12.66 17.93
N LYS A 2 -0.01 12.61 16.61
CA LYS A 2 -1.01 11.72 15.98
C LYS A 2 -0.46 10.32 15.87
N LYS A 3 -1.25 9.34 16.24
CA LYS A 3 -0.96 7.92 16.07
C LYS A 3 -1.61 7.44 14.78
N ILE A 4 -0.81 6.96 13.83
CA ILE A 4 -1.30 6.43 12.57
C ILE A 4 -0.85 4.97 12.45
N TRP A 5 -1.79 4.08 12.26
CA TRP A 5 -1.49 2.69 11.96
C TRP A 5 -1.73 2.40 10.49
N PHE A 6 -0.68 2.07 9.76
CA PHE A 6 -0.80 1.52 8.43
C PHE A 6 -0.89 0.00 8.51
N VAL A 7 -1.88 -0.56 7.83
CA VAL A 7 -2.13 -2.00 7.75
C VAL A 7 -1.94 -2.44 6.31
N ARG A 8 -0.99 -3.34 6.06
CA ARG A 8 -0.93 -4.00 4.75
C ARG A 8 -2.13 -4.93 4.60
N HIS A 9 -2.79 -4.91 3.43
CA HIS A 9 -3.89 -5.83 3.13
C HIS A 9 -3.51 -7.29 3.41
N GLY A 10 -4.50 -8.13 3.73
CA GLY A 10 -4.39 -9.57 3.84
C GLY A 10 -3.88 -10.21 2.54
N GLU A 11 -3.51 -11.49 2.58
CA GLU A 11 -3.09 -12.21 1.37
C GLU A 11 -4.16 -12.10 0.29
N SER A 12 -3.74 -11.71 -0.92
CA SER A 12 -4.63 -11.64 -2.09
C SER A 12 -4.43 -12.84 -3.00
N ALA A 13 -5.36 -13.09 -3.91
CA ALA A 13 -5.24 -14.11 -4.96
C ALA A 13 -3.90 -13.99 -5.71
N ALA A 14 -3.44 -12.75 -6.00
CA ALA A 14 -2.13 -12.52 -6.60
C ALA A 14 -0.96 -12.92 -5.70
N ASN A 15 -1.06 -12.71 -4.39
CA ASN A 15 -0.04 -13.16 -3.43
C ASN A 15 0.00 -14.68 -3.32
N ALA A 16 -1.15 -15.33 -3.47
CA ALA A 16 -1.28 -16.79 -3.52
C ALA A 16 -0.78 -17.42 -4.85
N GLY A 17 -0.36 -16.57 -5.81
CA GLY A 17 0.24 -17.03 -7.08
C GLY A 17 -0.73 -17.09 -8.26
N GLU A 18 -1.97 -16.64 -8.11
CA GLU A 18 -2.94 -16.63 -9.19
C GLU A 18 -2.63 -15.57 -10.25
N ALA A 19 -2.97 -15.86 -11.49
CA ALA A 19 -2.97 -14.88 -12.57
C ALA A 19 -4.09 -13.86 -12.38
N THR A 20 -3.81 -12.60 -12.59
CA THR A 20 -4.76 -11.52 -12.34
C THR A 20 -5.06 -10.70 -13.59
N ARG A 21 -6.30 -10.22 -13.73
CA ARG A 21 -6.74 -9.41 -14.89
C ARG A 21 -6.64 -7.92 -14.60
N ASP A 22 -7.19 -7.48 -13.48
CA ASP A 22 -7.21 -6.09 -13.05
C ASP A 22 -6.64 -5.98 -11.63
N HIS A 23 -5.54 -5.25 -11.48
CA HIS A 23 -4.84 -5.07 -10.20
C HIS A 23 -5.68 -4.37 -9.13
N ARG A 24 -6.75 -3.64 -9.52
CA ARG A 24 -7.66 -2.93 -8.60
C ARG A 24 -8.67 -3.87 -7.96
N THR A 25 -9.09 -4.90 -8.69
CA THR A 25 -10.19 -5.80 -8.30
C THR A 25 -9.71 -7.16 -7.78
N ILE A 26 -8.41 -7.34 -7.56
CA ILE A 26 -7.85 -8.56 -6.96
C ILE A 26 -8.42 -8.75 -5.56
N PRO A 27 -9.16 -9.86 -5.28
CA PRO A 27 -9.73 -10.12 -3.96
C PRO A 27 -8.69 -10.68 -2.98
N LEU A 28 -9.05 -10.75 -1.72
CA LEU A 28 -8.35 -11.55 -0.73
C LEU A 28 -8.49 -13.04 -1.06
N SER A 29 -7.46 -13.82 -0.68
CA SER A 29 -7.59 -15.27 -0.55
C SER A 29 -8.33 -15.63 0.76
N GLN A 30 -8.69 -16.90 0.94
CA GLN A 30 -9.26 -17.36 2.20
C GLN A 30 -8.34 -17.02 3.40
N LEU A 31 -7.04 -17.26 3.28
CA LEU A 31 -6.06 -16.87 4.29
C LEU A 31 -6.06 -15.35 4.52
N GLY A 32 -6.21 -14.56 3.45
CA GLY A 32 -6.29 -13.11 3.55
C GLY A 32 -7.52 -12.62 4.33
N GLU A 33 -8.65 -13.29 4.20
CA GLU A 33 -9.85 -13.00 4.99
C GLU A 33 -9.66 -13.35 6.48
N GLU A 34 -8.98 -14.45 6.78
CA GLU A 34 -8.62 -14.82 8.15
C GLU A 34 -7.68 -13.78 8.76
N GLN A 35 -6.68 -13.33 8.01
CA GLN A 35 -5.76 -12.27 8.41
C GLN A 35 -6.50 -10.94 8.65
N ALA A 36 -7.48 -10.58 7.81
CA ALA A 36 -8.30 -9.39 7.99
C ALA A 36 -9.10 -9.43 9.29
N ARG A 37 -9.73 -10.57 9.60
CA ARG A 37 -10.43 -10.78 10.87
C ARG A 37 -9.47 -10.70 12.06
N ALA A 38 -8.32 -11.36 11.98
CA ALA A 38 -7.34 -11.37 13.06
C ALA A 38 -6.79 -9.96 13.35
N VAL A 39 -6.46 -9.18 12.32
CA VAL A 39 -5.94 -7.82 12.50
C VAL A 39 -7.00 -6.87 13.06
N SER A 40 -8.27 -7.02 12.69
CA SER A 40 -9.35 -6.16 13.19
C SER A 40 -9.56 -6.25 14.71
N ILE A 41 -9.33 -7.43 15.30
CA ILE A 41 -9.50 -7.67 16.74
C ILE A 41 -8.45 -6.94 17.58
N ILE A 42 -7.23 -6.79 17.05
CA ILE A 42 -6.12 -6.15 17.79
C ILE A 42 -6.05 -4.63 17.59
N ILE A 43 -6.81 -4.08 16.64
CA ILE A 43 -6.88 -2.64 16.42
C ILE A 43 -7.89 -2.01 17.39
N PRO A 44 -7.45 -1.12 18.32
CA PRO A 44 -8.37 -0.37 19.15
C PRO A 44 -9.27 0.52 18.29
N ARG A 45 -10.42 0.95 18.83
CA ARG A 45 -11.34 1.85 18.13
C ARG A 45 -10.60 3.09 17.57
N PRO A 46 -10.51 3.26 16.26
CA PRO A 46 -9.92 4.46 15.64
C PRO A 46 -10.95 5.60 15.62
N GLN A 47 -10.48 6.82 15.30
CA GLN A 47 -11.34 7.97 15.04
C GLN A 47 -11.64 8.13 13.54
N LEU A 48 -10.80 7.53 12.69
CA LEU A 48 -10.97 7.49 11.24
C LEU A 48 -10.38 6.20 10.69
N ILE A 49 -11.09 5.57 9.77
CA ILE A 49 -10.60 4.47 8.93
C ILE A 49 -10.39 5.00 7.52
N VAL A 50 -9.20 4.79 6.97
CA VAL A 50 -8.84 5.12 5.60
C VAL A 50 -8.56 3.85 4.83
N THR A 51 -9.08 3.72 3.61
CA THR A 51 -8.80 2.59 2.74
C THR A 51 -8.21 3.04 1.41
N SER A 52 -7.29 2.25 0.87
CA SER A 52 -6.99 2.29 -0.56
C SER A 52 -8.25 1.93 -1.37
N PRO A 53 -8.40 2.44 -2.61
CA PRO A 53 -9.51 2.07 -3.48
C PRO A 53 -9.47 0.60 -3.94
N TYR A 54 -8.33 -0.10 -3.78
CA TYR A 54 -8.18 -1.48 -4.25
C TYR A 54 -8.95 -2.47 -3.39
N LEU A 55 -9.65 -3.42 -4.04
CA LEU A 55 -10.58 -4.36 -3.40
C LEU A 55 -9.96 -5.06 -2.18
N ARG A 56 -8.77 -5.62 -2.29
CA ARG A 56 -8.07 -6.33 -1.21
C ARG A 56 -7.83 -5.49 0.05
N ALA A 57 -7.58 -4.18 -0.12
CA ALA A 57 -7.40 -3.29 1.02
C ALA A 57 -8.75 -2.98 1.68
N ARG A 58 -9.79 -2.77 0.91
CA ARG A 58 -11.16 -2.59 1.40
C ARG A 58 -11.66 -3.83 2.14
N GLN A 59 -11.52 -5.00 1.54
CA GLN A 59 -11.88 -6.28 2.18
C GLN A 59 -11.10 -6.50 3.48
N THR A 60 -9.85 -6.04 3.57
CA THR A 60 -9.09 -6.12 4.83
C THR A 60 -9.63 -5.18 5.90
N ALA A 61 -10.19 -4.03 5.50
CA ALA A 61 -10.81 -3.06 6.41
C ALA A 61 -12.21 -3.48 6.88
N ASP A 62 -12.95 -4.25 6.07
CA ASP A 62 -14.35 -4.59 6.31
C ASP A 62 -14.62 -5.15 7.72
N PRO A 63 -13.85 -6.10 8.30
CA PRO A 63 -14.09 -6.57 9.66
C PRO A 63 -13.97 -5.46 10.73
N LEU A 64 -13.01 -4.52 10.56
CA LEU A 64 -12.86 -3.38 11.47
C LEU A 64 -14.02 -2.40 11.35
N ILE A 65 -14.50 -2.15 10.13
CA ILE A 65 -15.66 -1.29 9.85
C ILE A 65 -16.92 -1.88 10.49
N HIS A 66 -17.11 -3.20 10.40
CA HIS A 66 -18.24 -3.87 11.06
C HIS A 66 -18.14 -3.83 12.60
N LEU A 67 -16.93 -3.87 13.15
CA LEU A 67 -16.71 -3.77 14.59
C LEU A 67 -17.01 -2.36 15.14
N TYR A 68 -16.76 -1.33 14.33
CA TYR A 68 -16.95 0.08 14.68
C TYR A 68 -17.77 0.83 13.61
N PRO A 69 -19.07 0.53 13.46
CA PRO A 69 -19.87 1.02 12.34
C PRO A 69 -20.14 2.54 12.35
N ASP A 70 -19.93 3.18 13.47
CA ASP A 70 -20.08 4.64 13.64
C ASP A 70 -18.77 5.43 13.41
N VAL A 71 -17.64 4.74 13.16
CA VAL A 71 -16.37 5.39 12.81
C VAL A 71 -16.40 5.80 11.34
N PRO A 72 -16.06 7.06 11.01
CA PRO A 72 -15.98 7.51 9.62
C PRO A 72 -15.00 6.66 8.80
N VAL A 73 -15.39 6.36 7.56
CA VAL A 73 -14.58 5.61 6.59
C VAL A 73 -14.34 6.48 5.36
N GLU A 74 -13.10 6.67 4.98
CA GLU A 74 -12.73 7.40 3.77
C GLU A 74 -11.91 6.51 2.82
N THR A 75 -12.12 6.64 1.51
CA THR A 75 -11.26 6.04 0.49
C THR A 75 -10.31 7.10 -0.05
N TRP A 76 -9.00 6.85 0.08
CA TRP A 76 -7.98 7.76 -0.41
C TRP A 76 -7.22 7.14 -1.58
N ASP A 77 -7.31 7.76 -2.75
CA ASP A 77 -6.59 7.29 -3.94
C ASP A 77 -5.07 7.36 -3.73
N CYS A 78 -4.57 8.36 -3.00
CA CYS A 78 -3.14 8.53 -2.76
C CYS A 78 -2.45 7.38 -2.01
N VAL A 79 -3.18 6.44 -1.38
CA VAL A 79 -2.61 5.30 -0.64
C VAL A 79 -2.68 3.96 -1.37
N HIS A 80 -2.95 3.96 -2.69
CA HIS A 80 -2.92 2.74 -3.50
C HIS A 80 -1.51 2.19 -3.69
N GLU A 81 -1.39 0.93 -4.16
CA GLU A 81 -0.09 0.28 -4.40
C GLU A 81 0.69 0.97 -5.54
N PHE A 82 2.01 0.87 -5.48
CA PHE A 82 2.89 1.36 -6.53
C PHE A 82 2.70 0.58 -7.84
N VAL A 83 2.23 1.27 -8.87
CA VAL A 83 1.90 0.68 -10.18
C VAL A 83 3.06 0.93 -11.16
N TYR A 84 4.23 0.39 -10.86
CA TYR A 84 5.45 0.62 -11.65
C TYR A 84 5.53 -0.19 -12.95
N LEU A 85 4.78 -1.28 -13.08
CA LEU A 85 4.61 -2.01 -14.34
C LEU A 85 3.23 -1.73 -14.91
N SER A 86 3.15 -1.53 -16.23
CA SER A 86 1.87 -1.32 -16.91
C SER A 86 0.87 -2.44 -16.62
N PRO A 87 -0.28 -2.16 -15.98
CA PRO A 87 -1.33 -3.14 -15.73
C PRO A 87 -1.82 -3.82 -16.98
N ARG A 88 -1.93 -3.08 -18.10
CA ARG A 88 -2.38 -3.60 -19.39
C ARG A 88 -1.51 -4.76 -19.88
N THR A 89 -0.20 -4.61 -19.75
CA THR A 89 0.77 -5.64 -20.18
C THR A 89 0.97 -6.74 -19.11
N CYS A 90 0.44 -6.55 -17.91
CA CYS A 90 0.45 -7.53 -16.83
C CYS A 90 -0.82 -8.39 -16.77
N THR A 91 -1.87 -8.04 -17.54
CA THR A 91 -3.15 -8.77 -17.57
C THR A 91 -2.95 -10.25 -17.88
N GLY A 92 -3.58 -11.12 -17.10
CA GLY A 92 -3.52 -12.58 -17.29
C GLY A 92 -2.18 -13.22 -16.87
N THR A 93 -1.30 -12.48 -16.20
CA THR A 93 0.01 -13.00 -15.75
C THR A 93 0.07 -13.19 -14.25
N THR A 94 0.94 -14.11 -13.82
CA THR A 94 1.31 -14.32 -12.41
C THR A 94 2.48 -13.42 -12.00
N SER A 95 2.69 -13.26 -10.69
CA SER A 95 3.86 -12.56 -10.16
C SER A 95 5.18 -13.19 -10.61
N ALA A 96 5.23 -14.52 -10.72
CA ALA A 96 6.40 -15.24 -11.21
C ALA A 96 6.72 -14.92 -12.68
N GLN A 97 5.71 -14.85 -13.53
CA GLN A 97 5.87 -14.49 -14.94
C GLN A 97 6.34 -13.04 -15.13
N ARG A 98 5.96 -12.12 -14.25
CA ARG A 98 6.39 -10.72 -14.28
C ARG A 98 7.79 -10.47 -13.75
N ARG A 99 8.40 -11.46 -13.03
CA ARG A 99 9.69 -11.29 -12.36
C ARG A 99 10.82 -10.74 -13.24
N PRO A 100 11.02 -11.15 -14.51
CA PRO A 100 12.07 -10.59 -15.37
C PRO A 100 11.87 -9.07 -15.61
N ARG A 101 10.64 -8.61 -15.81
CA ARG A 101 10.31 -7.19 -15.99
C ARG A 101 10.52 -6.40 -14.70
N VAL A 102 10.14 -6.98 -13.55
CA VAL A 102 10.41 -6.38 -12.23
C VAL A 102 11.90 -6.14 -12.05
N ILE A 103 12.74 -7.15 -12.37
CA ILE A 103 14.19 -7.03 -12.28
C ILE A 103 14.71 -5.94 -13.21
N ALA A 104 14.22 -5.88 -14.44
CA ALA A 104 14.62 -4.87 -15.42
C ALA A 104 14.26 -3.46 -14.93
N TYR A 105 13.03 -3.25 -14.46
CA TYR A 105 12.58 -1.97 -13.91
C TYR A 105 13.53 -1.47 -12.79
N TRP A 106 13.79 -2.30 -11.79
CA TRP A 106 14.63 -1.91 -10.65
C TRP A 106 16.12 -1.78 -10.98
N ARG A 107 16.60 -2.26 -12.14
CA ARG A 107 17.97 -2.04 -12.62
C ARG A 107 18.16 -0.65 -13.21
N HIS A 108 17.13 -0.04 -13.79
CA HIS A 108 17.22 1.28 -14.38
C HIS A 108 17.57 2.37 -13.35
N LEU A 109 17.03 2.26 -12.13
CA LEU A 109 17.18 3.27 -11.08
C LEU A 109 16.88 4.69 -11.62
N ASP A 110 15.89 4.79 -12.47
CA ASP A 110 15.40 6.04 -13.06
C ASP A 110 14.05 6.37 -12.42
N PRO A 111 13.96 7.40 -11.56
CA PRO A 111 12.73 7.75 -10.87
C PRO A 111 11.64 8.32 -11.80
N ASP A 112 12.01 8.81 -12.97
CA ASP A 112 11.07 9.37 -13.95
C ASP A 112 10.58 8.33 -14.97
N TYR A 113 11.18 7.14 -14.99
CA TYR A 113 10.79 6.08 -15.93
C TYR A 113 9.36 5.59 -15.67
N VAL A 114 8.59 5.47 -16.74
CA VAL A 114 7.21 4.97 -16.78
C VAL A 114 7.14 3.78 -17.75
N ASP A 115 6.69 2.62 -17.28
CA ASP A 115 6.63 1.36 -18.05
C ASP A 115 5.46 1.31 -19.05
N GLY A 116 4.69 2.37 -19.20
CA GLY A 116 3.53 2.50 -20.09
C GLY A 116 2.55 3.54 -19.57
N ASP A 117 1.61 3.97 -20.42
CA ASP A 117 0.67 5.08 -20.14
C ASP A 117 -0.21 4.87 -18.89
N ASP A 118 -0.38 3.61 -18.46
CA ASP A 118 -1.19 3.20 -17.32
C ASP A 118 -0.36 2.80 -16.09
N ALA A 119 0.97 3.04 -16.13
CA ALA A 119 1.88 2.90 -15.01
C ALA A 119 2.21 4.26 -14.38
N GLU A 120 2.80 4.25 -13.20
CA GLU A 120 3.31 5.47 -12.57
C GLU A 120 4.84 5.46 -12.46
N SER A 121 5.46 6.64 -12.48
CA SER A 121 6.88 6.79 -12.18
C SER A 121 7.13 6.70 -10.67
N TYR A 122 8.37 6.41 -10.29
CA TYR A 122 8.76 6.43 -8.87
C TYR A 122 8.64 7.84 -8.27
N GLN A 123 8.93 8.87 -9.08
CA GLN A 123 8.73 10.27 -8.70
C GLN A 123 7.27 10.57 -8.33
N HIS A 124 6.31 10.04 -9.10
CA HIS A 124 4.89 10.20 -8.80
C HIS A 124 4.50 9.47 -7.50
N LEU A 125 5.02 8.27 -7.24
CA LEU A 125 4.85 7.59 -5.96
C LEU A 125 5.32 8.47 -4.79
N LEU A 126 6.51 9.07 -4.88
CA LEU A 126 7.02 9.95 -3.83
C LEU A 126 6.11 11.17 -3.59
N GLN A 127 5.60 11.78 -4.67
CA GLN A 127 4.63 12.88 -4.55
C GLN A 127 3.36 12.45 -3.81
N ARG A 128 2.80 11.26 -4.12
CA ARG A 128 1.64 10.71 -3.40
C ARG A 128 1.92 10.44 -1.93
N ILE A 129 3.13 10.00 -1.60
CA ILE A 129 3.56 9.77 -0.22
C ILE A 129 3.58 11.10 0.55
N HIS A 130 4.20 12.14 0.01
CA HIS A 130 4.21 13.48 0.64
C HIS A 130 2.78 14.01 0.81
N GLN A 131 1.95 13.91 -0.25
CA GLN A 131 0.54 14.27 -0.19
C GLN A 131 -0.22 13.52 0.93
N THR A 132 0.07 12.23 1.10
CA THR A 132 -0.54 11.41 2.17
C THR A 132 -0.11 11.89 3.56
N ILE A 133 1.18 12.16 3.75
CA ILE A 133 1.73 12.68 5.03
C ILE A 133 1.09 14.03 5.38
N ASP A 134 1.02 14.95 4.43
CA ASP A 134 0.44 16.28 4.64
C ASP A 134 -1.05 16.20 4.92
N ARG A 135 -1.78 15.34 4.21
CA ARG A 135 -3.20 15.09 4.48
C ARG A 135 -3.42 14.53 5.88
N LEU A 136 -2.60 13.58 6.32
CA LEU A 136 -2.66 13.03 7.68
C LEU A 136 -2.35 14.09 8.74
N ARG A 137 -1.35 14.95 8.51
CA ARG A 137 -1.01 16.08 9.42
C ARG A 137 -2.17 17.05 9.59
N GLY A 138 -2.88 17.35 8.52
CA GLY A 138 -4.03 18.27 8.51
C GLY A 138 -5.30 17.72 9.17
N ARG A 139 -5.38 16.42 9.49
CA ARG A 139 -6.58 15.81 10.11
C ARG A 139 -6.71 16.19 11.58
N PRO A 140 -7.93 16.35 12.12
CA PRO A 140 -8.17 16.56 13.55
C PRO A 140 -8.00 15.30 14.39
N GLU A 141 -8.19 14.10 13.80
CA GLU A 141 -8.15 12.82 14.50
C GLU A 141 -6.77 12.52 15.08
N SER A 142 -6.72 12.04 16.31
CA SER A 142 -5.49 11.64 17.01
C SER A 142 -5.08 10.19 16.76
N PHE A 143 -6.03 9.32 16.34
CA PHE A 143 -5.77 7.94 15.97
C PHE A 143 -6.49 7.58 14.66
N ILE A 144 -5.72 7.27 13.63
CA ILE A 144 -6.18 6.92 12.28
C ILE A 144 -5.62 5.57 11.90
N VAL A 145 -6.44 4.72 11.27
CA VAL A 145 -6.01 3.45 10.67
C VAL A 145 -6.13 3.52 9.16
N VAL A 146 -5.04 3.19 8.46
CA VAL A 146 -4.94 3.26 6.99
C VAL A 146 -4.66 1.88 6.42
N PHE A 147 -5.58 1.32 5.66
CA PHE A 147 -5.41 0.05 4.95
C PHE A 147 -4.79 0.30 3.57
N SER A 148 -3.57 -0.20 3.36
CA SER A 148 -2.76 0.10 2.18
C SER A 148 -1.94 -1.13 1.74
N HIS A 149 -0.80 -0.91 1.11
CA HIS A 149 -0.04 -1.91 0.35
C HIS A 149 1.45 -1.88 0.70
N ALA A 150 2.13 -2.98 0.43
CA ALA A 150 3.51 -3.19 0.88
C ALA A 150 4.50 -2.18 0.31
N GLN A 151 4.49 -1.93 -0.99
CA GLN A 151 5.49 -1.04 -1.59
C GLN A 151 5.22 0.42 -1.22
N PHE A 152 3.95 0.84 -1.20
CA PHE A 152 3.57 2.16 -0.72
C PHE A 152 4.05 2.40 0.71
N MET A 153 3.71 1.48 1.63
CA MET A 153 4.08 1.59 3.06
C MET A 153 5.60 1.59 3.27
N ARG A 154 6.34 0.74 2.56
CA ARG A 154 7.82 0.69 2.65
C ARG A 154 8.46 2.00 2.22
N ASN A 155 7.98 2.61 1.13
CA ASN A 155 8.48 3.90 0.66
C ASN A 155 8.08 5.04 1.59
N LEU A 156 6.86 5.03 2.14
CA LEU A 156 6.43 6.00 3.15
C LEU A 156 7.34 5.96 4.39
N LEU A 157 7.71 4.78 4.88
CA LEU A 157 8.64 4.64 5.99
C LEU A 157 10.03 5.21 5.67
N LEU A 158 10.53 4.95 4.46
CA LEU A 158 11.82 5.50 4.01
C LEU A 158 11.78 7.03 3.96
N VAL A 159 10.74 7.63 3.39
CA VAL A 159 10.58 9.10 3.34
C VAL A 159 10.51 9.70 4.75
N MET A 160 9.88 9.03 5.70
CA MET A 160 9.80 9.51 7.08
C MET A 160 11.13 9.37 7.84
N GLN A 161 11.90 8.34 7.57
CA GLN A 161 13.18 8.06 8.23
C GLN A 161 14.33 8.89 7.66
N GLU A 162 14.33 9.10 6.37
CA GLU A 162 15.40 9.77 5.61
C GLU A 162 14.77 10.82 4.65
N PRO A 163 14.23 11.95 5.15
CA PRO A 163 13.40 12.87 4.35
C PRO A 163 14.17 13.62 3.24
N ASP A 164 15.49 13.68 3.32
CA ASP A 164 16.34 14.51 2.44
C ASP A 164 17.00 13.71 1.30
N LEU A 165 16.63 12.43 1.12
CA LEU A 165 17.18 11.62 0.03
C LEU A 165 16.65 12.09 -1.34
N LEU A 166 17.50 12.00 -2.35
CA LEU A 166 17.09 12.16 -3.74
C LEU A 166 16.24 10.96 -4.21
N PRO A 167 15.33 11.13 -5.18
CA PRO A 167 14.45 10.06 -5.65
C PRO A 167 15.17 8.76 -6.04
N ARG A 168 16.32 8.88 -6.69
CA ARG A 168 17.16 7.72 -7.06
C ARG A 168 17.73 6.99 -5.84
N GLU A 169 18.07 7.73 -4.79
CA GLU A 169 18.59 7.17 -3.54
C GLU A 169 17.49 6.40 -2.81
N TYR A 170 16.25 6.92 -2.79
CA TYR A 170 15.08 6.17 -2.29
C TYR A 170 14.90 4.84 -3.03
N MET A 171 15.01 4.82 -4.37
CA MET A 171 14.94 3.57 -5.15
C MET A 171 16.02 2.57 -4.72
N GLN A 172 17.25 3.03 -4.47
CA GLN A 172 18.36 2.18 -4.01
C GLN A 172 18.10 1.63 -2.60
N ARG A 173 17.62 2.47 -1.68
CA ARG A 173 17.28 2.08 -0.30
C ARG A 173 16.10 1.12 -0.25
N PHE A 174 15.06 1.38 -1.04
CA PHE A 174 13.87 0.53 -1.12
C PHE A 174 14.21 -0.92 -1.46
N ARG A 175 15.15 -1.17 -2.37
CA ARG A 175 15.58 -2.52 -2.74
C ARG A 175 16.17 -3.31 -1.55
N LYS A 176 16.70 -2.61 -0.56
CA LYS A 176 17.32 -3.18 0.65
C LYS A 176 16.40 -3.12 1.87
N SER A 177 15.27 -2.42 1.79
CA SER A 177 14.36 -2.25 2.91
C SER A 177 13.63 -3.55 3.24
N ALA A 178 13.27 -3.71 4.53
CA ALA A 178 12.54 -4.88 5.00
C ALA A 178 11.17 -5.01 4.33
N THR A 179 10.73 -6.25 4.16
CA THR A 179 9.39 -6.55 3.66
C THR A 179 8.35 -6.34 4.79
N ILE A 180 7.15 -5.93 4.41
CA ILE A 180 5.99 -5.87 5.31
C ILE A 180 5.10 -7.06 4.98
N ARG A 181 4.74 -7.88 5.99
CA ARG A 181 3.90 -9.08 5.80
C ARG A 181 2.42 -8.70 5.60
N ASN A 182 1.65 -9.59 4.96
CA ASN A 182 0.19 -9.42 4.86
C ASN A 182 -0.46 -9.32 6.26
N GLY A 183 -1.38 -8.39 6.43
CA GLY A 183 -1.99 -8.09 7.73
C GLY A 183 -1.07 -7.39 8.75
N GLN A 184 0.17 -7.11 8.42
CA GLN A 184 1.09 -6.44 9.34
C GLN A 184 0.70 -4.97 9.54
N ILE A 185 0.71 -4.56 10.82
CA ILE A 185 0.55 -3.17 11.24
C ILE A 185 1.92 -2.51 11.36
N VAL A 186 2.00 -1.28 10.89
CA VAL A 186 3.15 -0.38 11.08
C VAL A 186 2.65 0.92 11.69
N GLU A 187 3.15 1.26 12.88
CA GLU A 187 2.84 2.52 13.54
C GLU A 187 3.77 3.63 13.05
N ILE A 188 3.19 4.78 12.72
CA ILE A 188 3.92 6.03 12.56
C ILE A 188 3.32 7.11 13.46
N ARG A 189 4.09 8.14 13.76
CA ARG A 189 3.67 9.29 14.56
C ARG A 189 3.94 10.59 13.80
N LEU A 190 2.94 11.45 13.76
CA LEU A 190 2.99 12.77 13.09
C LEU A 190 2.68 13.89 14.07
#